data_be68558cbbc0451d4e51f9904cd03da0
#
_entry.id   be68558cbbc0451d4e51f9904cd03da0
#
_cell.length_a   1.000
_cell.length_b   1.000
_cell.length_c   1.000
_cell.angle_alpha   90.00
_cell.angle_beta   90.00
_cell.angle_gamma   90.00
#
_symmetry.space_group_name_H-M   'P 1'
#
loop_
_entity.id
_entity.type
_entity.pdbx_description
1 polymer ?
#
loop_
_entity_poly.entity_id
_entity_poly.type
_entity_poly.pdbx_seq_one_letter_code
_entity_poly.pdbx_strand_id
1 'polypeptide(L)'
;MKALVTGATGFVGSHLVDKLIEKNYEVYCLKRKTSSTKWLDGKNVKYVEGDLFSNDALESCIKDMDYVFHVAGVVKAKNKEGFYHGNSDSTKNLLEIAYKVNPGLKKFIFVSSLAACGPAKTDKPVDESTVPDPITTYGLSKLKAEEEVFKYRDKFPISIVRPPAVFGPRDTEILIYFKTFSKGLNSVIGFDAKYLSLVYVEDLADGIILAAENNIADGQKYFVCFDKAYNWDEIGSLTSKLLGKKALKIRLPHSVLYSVGYLAELFSTFSSKPATLNIEKCKDITQLRWVCSNEKAKQELGFKAKYSLEESFKKTIDWYKEMRWI
;
A
#
# COMPACT_ATOMS: atom_id res chain seq x y z
N MET A 1 13.61 -1.80 -21.01
CA MET A 1 12.98 -0.56 -20.49
C MET A 1 13.60 -0.25 -19.13
N LYS A 2 13.88 1.03 -18.84
CA LYS A 2 14.45 1.47 -17.56
C LYS A 2 13.36 1.96 -16.62
N ALA A 3 13.36 1.48 -15.38
CA ALA A 3 12.35 1.80 -14.38
C ALA A 3 12.98 2.27 -13.08
N LEU A 4 12.64 3.48 -12.63
CA LEU A 4 12.96 3.94 -11.29
C LEU A 4 11.84 3.51 -10.32
N VAL A 5 12.21 2.87 -9.22
CA VAL A 5 11.28 2.50 -8.14
C VAL A 5 11.66 3.24 -6.87
N THR A 6 10.80 4.13 -6.41
CA THR A 6 10.91 4.72 -5.07
C THR A 6 10.21 3.81 -4.07
N GLY A 7 10.73 3.70 -2.84
CA GLY A 7 10.20 2.74 -1.87
C GLY A 7 10.51 1.28 -2.19
N ALA A 8 11.47 1.00 -3.08
CA ALA A 8 11.89 -0.32 -3.53
C ALA A 8 12.29 -1.28 -2.39
N THR A 9 12.81 -0.77 -1.29
CA THR A 9 13.23 -1.55 -0.13
C THR A 9 12.08 -1.92 0.83
N GLY A 10 10.87 -1.37 0.59
CA GLY A 10 9.67 -1.63 1.37
C GLY A 10 8.93 -2.90 0.93
N PHE A 11 7.81 -3.18 1.60
CA PHE A 11 6.99 -4.35 1.35
C PHE A 11 6.50 -4.42 -0.12
N VAL A 12 5.63 -3.51 -0.53
CA VAL A 12 5.08 -3.50 -1.90
C VAL A 12 6.17 -3.25 -2.95
N GLY A 13 7.06 -2.27 -2.68
CA GLY A 13 8.12 -1.91 -3.63
C GLY A 13 9.08 -3.06 -3.94
N SER A 14 9.42 -3.89 -2.96
CA SER A 14 10.33 -5.03 -3.20
C SER A 14 9.68 -6.14 -4.04
N HIS A 15 8.37 -6.36 -3.94
CA HIS A 15 7.63 -7.27 -4.83
C HIS A 15 7.48 -6.69 -6.24
N LEU A 16 7.24 -5.38 -6.34
CA LEU A 16 7.22 -4.71 -7.65
C LEU A 16 8.57 -4.84 -8.35
N VAL A 17 9.70 -4.66 -7.63
CA VAL A 17 11.04 -4.87 -8.18
C VAL A 17 11.19 -6.30 -8.71
N ASP A 18 10.73 -7.32 -7.97
CA ASP A 18 10.77 -8.71 -8.43
C ASP A 18 10.05 -8.88 -9.77
N LYS A 19 8.83 -8.37 -9.87
CA LYS A 19 8.02 -8.44 -11.09
C LYS A 19 8.64 -7.67 -12.28
N LEU A 20 9.24 -6.51 -12.02
CA LEU A 20 9.93 -5.74 -13.05
C LEU A 20 11.15 -6.47 -13.60
N ILE A 21 11.94 -7.13 -12.73
CA ILE A 21 13.07 -7.97 -13.14
C ILE A 21 12.58 -9.16 -13.96
N GLU A 22 11.51 -9.86 -13.53
CA GLU A 22 10.90 -10.97 -14.29
C GLU A 22 10.47 -10.53 -15.70
N LYS A 23 10.06 -9.27 -15.86
CA LYS A 23 9.69 -8.65 -17.13
C LYS A 23 10.87 -8.03 -17.91
N ASN A 24 12.11 -8.28 -17.51
CA ASN A 24 13.33 -7.76 -18.12
C ASN A 24 13.45 -6.23 -18.12
N TYR A 25 12.94 -5.55 -17.09
CA TYR A 25 13.25 -4.15 -16.87
C TYR A 25 14.65 -3.99 -16.26
N GLU A 26 15.34 -2.95 -16.65
CA GLU A 26 16.52 -2.44 -15.96
C GLU A 26 16.04 -1.58 -14.79
N VAL A 27 16.16 -2.12 -13.56
CA VAL A 27 15.52 -1.53 -12.38
C VAL A 27 16.51 -0.69 -11.58
N TYR A 28 16.14 0.56 -11.35
CA TYR A 28 16.84 1.51 -10.49
C TYR A 28 16.05 1.68 -9.20
N CYS A 29 16.70 1.50 -8.06
CA CYS A 29 16.07 1.55 -6.74
C CYS A 29 16.58 2.77 -5.95
N LEU A 30 15.73 3.79 -5.78
CA LEU A 30 16.04 4.90 -4.88
C LEU A 30 15.97 4.42 -3.43
N LYS A 31 17.06 4.57 -2.69
CA LYS A 31 17.14 4.18 -1.29
C LYS A 31 17.91 5.21 -0.46
N ARG A 32 17.48 5.41 0.77
CA ARG A 32 18.26 6.18 1.75
C ARG A 32 19.46 5.35 2.23
N LYS A 33 20.52 5.99 2.66
CA LYS A 33 21.69 5.33 3.26
C LYS A 33 21.32 4.34 4.38
N THR A 34 20.28 4.67 5.15
CA THR A 34 19.81 3.85 6.28
C THR A 34 18.81 2.75 5.89
N SER A 35 18.43 2.63 4.62
CA SER A 35 17.46 1.63 4.18
C SER A 35 18.08 0.24 4.15
N SER A 36 17.38 -0.76 4.71
CA SER A 36 17.77 -2.16 4.60
C SER A 36 17.46 -2.67 3.18
N THR A 37 18.43 -3.29 2.54
CA THR A 37 18.30 -3.87 1.19
C THR A 37 17.96 -5.36 1.20
N LYS A 38 17.72 -5.95 2.36
CA LYS A 38 17.56 -7.41 2.57
C LYS A 38 16.64 -8.13 1.58
N TRP A 39 15.65 -7.44 1.02
CA TRP A 39 14.71 -8.00 0.03
C TRP A 39 15.20 -7.83 -1.41
N LEU A 40 16.27 -7.07 -1.61
CA LEU A 40 16.87 -6.77 -2.91
C LEU A 40 18.27 -7.36 -3.06
N ASP A 41 18.84 -7.91 -1.99
CA ASP A 41 20.17 -8.49 -2.00
C ASP A 41 20.26 -9.67 -2.99
N GLY A 42 21.32 -9.69 -3.80
CA GLY A 42 21.55 -10.69 -4.84
C GLY A 42 20.70 -10.50 -6.11
N LYS A 43 19.86 -9.45 -6.20
CA LYS A 43 19.06 -9.14 -7.39
C LYS A 43 19.78 -8.20 -8.34
N ASN A 44 19.49 -8.33 -9.63
CA ASN A 44 20.05 -7.45 -10.66
C ASN A 44 19.33 -6.10 -10.66
N VAL A 45 19.69 -5.23 -9.72
CA VAL A 45 19.17 -3.86 -9.59
C VAL A 45 20.31 -2.86 -9.43
N LYS A 46 20.06 -1.62 -9.85
CA LYS A 46 20.97 -0.50 -9.63
C LYS A 46 20.45 0.36 -8.47
N TYR A 47 21.29 0.60 -7.48
CA TYR A 47 20.95 1.47 -6.36
C TYR A 47 21.31 2.92 -6.65
N VAL A 48 20.38 3.80 -6.34
CA VAL A 48 20.61 5.25 -6.26
C VAL A 48 20.46 5.68 -4.81
N GLU A 49 21.54 6.20 -4.23
CA GLU A 49 21.51 6.65 -2.85
C GLU A 49 20.98 8.09 -2.77
N GLY A 50 19.90 8.28 -2.07
CA GLY A 50 19.22 9.54 -1.87
C GLY A 50 17.83 9.33 -1.27
N ASP A 51 17.14 10.42 -1.00
CA ASP A 51 15.73 10.43 -0.62
C ASP A 51 14.91 11.26 -1.61
N LEU A 52 13.61 11.44 -1.32
CA LEU A 52 12.70 12.18 -2.20
C LEU A 52 12.89 13.70 -2.17
N PHE A 53 13.89 14.20 -1.43
CA PHE A 53 14.32 15.60 -1.39
C PHE A 53 15.80 15.79 -1.77
N SER A 54 16.48 14.72 -2.15
CA SER A 54 17.85 14.74 -2.66
C SER A 54 17.85 15.07 -4.15
N ASN A 55 17.66 16.35 -4.49
CA ASN A 55 17.38 16.81 -5.86
C ASN A 55 18.42 16.34 -6.87
N ASP A 56 19.72 16.46 -6.58
CA ASP A 56 20.79 16.03 -7.50
C ASP A 56 20.72 14.52 -7.80
N ALA A 57 20.45 13.70 -6.76
CA ALA A 57 20.29 12.26 -6.93
C ALA A 57 19.04 11.93 -7.77
N LEU A 58 17.92 12.64 -7.55
CA LEU A 58 16.70 12.49 -8.33
C LEU A 58 16.90 12.92 -9.78
N GLU A 59 17.51 14.07 -10.04
CA GLU A 59 17.81 14.55 -11.40
C GLU A 59 18.68 13.55 -12.16
N SER A 60 19.73 13.05 -11.51
CA SER A 60 20.64 12.07 -12.11
C SER A 60 19.94 10.76 -12.46
N CYS A 61 19.05 10.24 -11.57
CA CYS A 61 18.45 8.95 -11.78
C CYS A 61 17.19 8.98 -12.67
N ILE A 62 16.48 10.11 -12.77
CA ILE A 62 15.23 10.18 -13.55
C ILE A 62 15.50 10.48 -15.03
N LYS A 63 16.57 11.15 -15.35
CA LYS A 63 16.87 11.68 -16.69
C LYS A 63 16.69 10.67 -17.83
N ASP A 64 17.08 9.42 -17.63
CA ASP A 64 17.07 8.39 -18.67
C ASP A 64 16.05 7.28 -18.41
N MET A 65 15.06 7.51 -17.54
CA MET A 65 14.04 6.50 -17.20
C MET A 65 12.91 6.49 -18.22
N ASP A 66 12.45 5.28 -18.54
CA ASP A 66 11.20 5.07 -19.27
C ASP A 66 10.00 5.24 -18.32
N TYR A 67 10.13 4.73 -17.09
CA TYR A 67 9.05 4.69 -16.09
C TYR A 67 9.54 5.12 -14.71
N VAL A 68 8.67 5.82 -13.98
CA VAL A 68 8.85 6.09 -12.55
C VAL A 68 7.72 5.45 -11.78
N PHE A 69 8.02 4.46 -10.94
CA PHE A 69 7.10 3.84 -10.02
C PHE A 69 7.27 4.46 -8.62
N HIS A 70 6.36 5.33 -8.27
CA HIS A 70 6.38 5.99 -6.97
C HIS A 70 5.57 5.20 -5.94
N VAL A 71 6.25 4.28 -5.26
CA VAL A 71 5.68 3.39 -4.22
C VAL A 71 6.00 3.89 -2.82
N ALA A 72 7.00 4.76 -2.68
CA ALA A 72 7.37 5.34 -1.40
C ALA A 72 6.19 6.09 -0.78
N GLY A 73 6.03 5.93 0.53
CA GLY A 73 5.04 6.64 1.31
C GLY A 73 5.19 6.35 2.79
N VAL A 74 4.70 7.27 3.61
CA VAL A 74 4.71 7.18 5.07
C VAL A 74 3.33 6.76 5.55
N VAL A 75 3.25 5.56 6.14
CA VAL A 75 2.01 5.00 6.72
C VAL A 75 1.89 5.25 8.22
N LYS A 76 2.96 5.70 8.87
CA LYS A 76 3.02 6.05 10.29
C LYS A 76 3.90 7.30 10.46
N ALA A 77 3.38 8.32 11.09
CA ALA A 77 4.11 9.53 11.47
C ALA A 77 3.73 9.97 12.89
N LYS A 78 4.57 10.79 13.52
CA LYS A 78 4.30 11.33 14.86
C LYS A 78 3.21 12.40 14.86
N ASN A 79 3.11 13.15 13.76
CA ASN A 79 2.22 14.29 13.60
C ASN A 79 1.72 14.36 12.15
N LYS A 80 0.81 15.28 11.91
CA LYS A 80 0.20 15.50 10.58
C LYS A 80 1.23 15.95 9.54
N GLU A 81 2.15 16.80 9.93
CA GLU A 81 3.21 17.35 9.09
C GLU A 81 4.09 16.24 8.52
N GLY A 82 4.42 15.21 9.33
CA GLY A 82 5.19 14.05 8.88
C GLY A 82 4.48 13.23 7.81
N PHE A 83 3.13 13.13 7.86
CA PHE A 83 2.35 12.50 6.78
C PHE A 83 2.38 13.34 5.51
N TYR A 84 2.16 14.67 5.59
CA TYR A 84 2.18 15.53 4.41
C TYR A 84 3.57 15.59 3.79
N HIS A 85 4.60 15.81 4.59
CA HIS A 85 5.98 15.81 4.12
C HIS A 85 6.37 14.49 3.44
N GLY A 86 6.04 13.35 4.06
CA GLY A 86 6.40 12.03 3.54
C GLY A 86 5.54 11.54 2.37
N ASN A 87 4.36 12.12 2.12
CA ASN A 87 3.44 11.68 1.06
C ASN A 87 3.21 12.78 0.01
N SER A 88 2.61 13.94 0.35
CA SER A 88 2.27 14.95 -0.65
C SER A 88 3.47 15.78 -1.11
N ASP A 89 4.29 16.27 -0.17
CA ASP A 89 5.41 17.17 -0.53
C ASP A 89 6.50 16.39 -1.26
N SER A 90 6.79 15.17 -0.82
CA SER A 90 7.75 14.28 -1.49
C SER A 90 7.30 13.89 -2.90
N THR A 91 6.00 13.64 -3.09
CA THR A 91 5.42 13.37 -4.42
C THR A 91 5.52 14.60 -5.32
N LYS A 92 5.18 15.77 -4.79
CA LYS A 92 5.31 17.05 -5.51
C LYS A 92 6.75 17.27 -5.99
N ASN A 93 7.74 17.16 -5.09
CA ASN A 93 9.14 17.33 -5.43
C ASN A 93 9.60 16.35 -6.52
N LEU A 94 9.22 15.08 -6.40
CA LEU A 94 9.57 14.06 -7.40
C LEU A 94 8.98 14.37 -8.77
N LEU A 95 7.75 14.87 -8.85
CA LEU A 95 7.08 15.28 -10.10
C LEU A 95 7.73 16.51 -10.72
N GLU A 96 8.07 17.52 -9.92
CA GLU A 96 8.75 18.73 -10.38
C GLU A 96 10.10 18.38 -11.05
N ILE A 97 10.88 17.52 -10.40
CA ILE A 97 12.16 17.06 -10.93
C ILE A 97 11.95 16.20 -12.17
N ALA A 98 11.01 15.23 -12.14
CA ALA A 98 10.73 14.39 -13.29
C ALA A 98 10.38 15.21 -14.53
N TYR A 99 9.54 16.21 -14.39
CA TYR A 99 9.19 17.10 -15.50
C TYR A 99 10.34 17.96 -15.98
N LYS A 100 11.19 18.45 -15.06
CA LYS A 100 12.36 19.28 -15.37
C LYS A 100 13.39 18.53 -16.21
N VAL A 101 13.70 17.26 -15.84
CA VAL A 101 14.83 16.53 -16.43
C VAL A 101 14.45 15.48 -17.46
N ASN A 102 13.18 15.04 -17.47
CA ASN A 102 12.66 14.01 -18.37
C ASN A 102 11.20 14.27 -18.74
N PRO A 103 10.91 15.35 -19.50
CA PRO A 103 9.54 15.63 -19.96
C PRO A 103 9.01 14.59 -20.93
N GLY A 104 9.86 13.72 -21.49
CA GLY A 104 9.51 12.59 -22.35
C GLY A 104 9.30 11.27 -21.59
N LEU A 105 9.12 11.31 -20.27
CA LEU A 105 8.84 10.12 -19.46
C LEU A 105 7.62 9.38 -20.01
N LYS A 106 7.77 8.08 -20.28
CA LYS A 106 6.68 7.25 -20.82
C LYS A 106 5.50 7.15 -19.86
N LYS A 107 5.76 6.98 -18.56
CA LYS A 107 4.71 7.07 -17.54
C LYS A 107 5.25 7.24 -16.13
N PHE A 108 4.53 8.01 -15.33
CA PHE A 108 4.68 8.13 -13.89
C PHE A 108 3.52 7.39 -13.20
N ILE A 109 3.83 6.37 -12.42
CA ILE A 109 2.85 5.57 -11.70
C ILE A 109 2.93 5.89 -10.21
N PHE A 110 1.82 6.36 -9.64
CA PHE A 110 1.70 6.66 -8.22
C PHE A 110 0.90 5.58 -7.50
N VAL A 111 1.51 4.94 -6.51
CA VAL A 111 0.79 4.01 -5.62
C VAL A 111 0.20 4.79 -4.46
N SER A 112 -1.10 5.03 -4.55
CA SER A 112 -1.93 5.68 -3.54
C SER A 112 -2.47 4.65 -2.52
N SER A 113 -3.72 4.80 -2.10
CA SER A 113 -4.42 3.89 -1.18
C SER A 113 -5.93 4.07 -1.29
N LEU A 114 -6.71 3.05 -0.96
CA LEU A 114 -8.15 3.17 -0.69
C LEU A 114 -8.42 4.24 0.39
N ALA A 115 -7.51 4.43 1.34
CA ALA A 115 -7.63 5.45 2.38
C ALA A 115 -7.74 6.89 1.83
N ALA A 116 -7.22 7.16 0.63
CA ALA A 116 -7.40 8.46 -0.05
C ALA A 116 -8.84 8.70 -0.48
N CYS A 117 -9.60 7.64 -0.76
CA CYS A 117 -11.02 7.72 -1.07
C CYS A 117 -11.89 7.74 0.20
N GLY A 118 -11.48 7.03 1.23
CA GLY A 118 -12.25 6.81 2.46
C GLY A 118 -13.07 5.51 2.42
N PRO A 119 -13.73 5.16 3.53
CA PRO A 119 -14.58 3.97 3.64
C PRO A 119 -15.90 4.15 2.86
N ALA A 120 -16.48 3.03 2.41
CA ALA A 120 -17.80 3.05 1.79
C ALA A 120 -18.87 3.41 2.83
N LYS A 121 -19.70 4.40 2.51
CA LYS A 121 -20.80 4.90 3.38
C LYS A 121 -22.07 4.06 3.29
N THR A 122 -22.18 3.25 2.24
CA THR A 122 -23.31 2.39 1.95
C THR A 122 -22.85 0.96 1.69
N ASP A 123 -23.76 0.06 1.30
CA ASP A 123 -23.42 -1.31 0.91
C ASP A 123 -22.70 -1.39 -0.46
N LYS A 124 -22.69 -0.29 -1.23
CA LYS A 124 -21.97 -0.23 -2.50
C LYS A 124 -20.48 0.00 -2.23
N PRO A 125 -19.59 -0.79 -2.86
CA PRO A 125 -18.16 -0.51 -2.85
C PRO A 125 -17.85 0.88 -3.42
N VAL A 126 -16.84 1.56 -2.91
CA VAL A 126 -16.31 2.77 -3.56
C VAL A 126 -15.66 2.40 -4.88
N ASP A 127 -15.76 3.27 -5.86
CA ASP A 127 -15.14 3.18 -7.17
C ASP A 127 -14.41 4.48 -7.51
N GLU A 128 -13.86 4.58 -8.72
CA GLU A 128 -13.08 5.73 -9.16
C GLU A 128 -13.91 7.01 -9.34
N SER A 129 -15.24 6.89 -9.43
CA SER A 129 -16.19 8.01 -9.51
C SER A 129 -16.60 8.54 -8.13
N THR A 130 -16.34 7.77 -7.08
CA THR A 130 -16.70 8.14 -5.70
C THR A 130 -15.95 9.40 -5.26
N VAL A 131 -16.67 10.39 -4.76
CA VAL A 131 -16.07 11.60 -4.19
C VAL A 131 -15.26 11.23 -2.96
N PRO A 132 -13.96 11.56 -2.92
CA PRO A 132 -13.10 11.22 -1.80
C PRO A 132 -13.54 11.87 -0.49
N ASP A 133 -13.58 11.08 0.59
CA ASP A 133 -13.84 11.53 1.95
C ASP A 133 -12.94 10.78 2.95
N PRO A 134 -11.61 11.06 2.93
CA PRO A 134 -10.64 10.41 3.78
C PRO A 134 -10.88 10.75 5.25
N ILE A 135 -10.85 9.75 6.11
CA ILE A 135 -11.16 9.88 7.55
C ILE A 135 -9.91 9.95 8.45
N THR A 136 -8.72 9.84 7.87
CA THR A 136 -7.44 9.87 8.58
C THR A 136 -6.46 10.85 7.92
N THR A 137 -5.49 11.36 8.68
CA THR A 137 -4.42 12.22 8.14
C THR A 137 -3.60 11.48 7.08
N TYR A 138 -3.37 10.18 7.24
CA TYR A 138 -2.76 9.35 6.20
C TYR A 138 -3.56 9.39 4.89
N GLY A 139 -4.86 9.09 4.95
CA GLY A 139 -5.74 9.12 3.77
C GLY A 139 -5.75 10.50 3.11
N LEU A 140 -5.86 11.57 3.90
CA LEU A 140 -5.85 12.94 3.41
C LEU A 140 -4.51 13.31 2.76
N SER A 141 -3.38 12.87 3.33
CA SER A 141 -2.05 13.10 2.72
C SER A 141 -1.87 12.36 1.39
N LYS A 142 -2.45 11.16 1.27
CA LYS A 142 -2.45 10.41 0.00
C LYS A 142 -3.36 11.07 -1.03
N LEU A 143 -4.54 11.57 -0.64
CA LEU A 143 -5.41 12.33 -1.54
C LEU A 143 -4.71 13.59 -2.05
N LYS A 144 -4.04 14.36 -1.18
CA LYS A 144 -3.25 15.52 -1.60
C LYS A 144 -2.11 15.15 -2.54
N ALA A 145 -1.46 14.02 -2.33
CA ALA A 145 -0.45 13.52 -3.26
C ALA A 145 -1.05 13.18 -4.64
N GLU A 146 -2.26 12.59 -4.69
CA GLU A 146 -2.97 12.38 -5.96
C GLU A 146 -3.28 13.69 -6.67
N GLU A 147 -3.69 14.73 -5.94
CA GLU A 147 -3.92 16.07 -6.51
C GLU A 147 -2.65 16.64 -7.14
N GLU A 148 -1.48 16.45 -6.49
CA GLU A 148 -0.19 16.85 -7.09
C GLU A 148 0.10 16.06 -8.37
N VAL A 149 -0.15 14.72 -8.38
CA VAL A 149 0.04 13.89 -9.59
C VAL A 149 -0.86 14.38 -10.73
N PHE A 150 -2.12 14.69 -10.47
CA PHE A 150 -3.07 15.14 -11.49
C PHE A 150 -2.70 16.48 -12.15
N LYS A 151 -1.94 17.35 -11.49
CA LYS A 151 -1.43 18.60 -12.10
C LYS A 151 -0.48 18.33 -13.28
N TYR A 152 0.04 17.12 -13.38
CA TYR A 152 0.99 16.72 -14.43
C TYR A 152 0.37 15.89 -15.55
N ARG A 153 -0.93 15.59 -15.51
CA ARG A 153 -1.60 14.72 -16.50
C ARG A 153 -1.47 15.20 -17.96
N ASP A 154 -1.34 16.51 -18.16
CA ASP A 154 -1.18 17.14 -19.49
C ASP A 154 0.30 17.42 -19.82
N LYS A 155 1.23 17.00 -18.95
CA LYS A 155 2.68 17.22 -19.11
C LYS A 155 3.41 15.93 -19.50
N PHE A 156 3.02 14.80 -18.90
CA PHE A 156 3.45 13.45 -19.25
C PHE A 156 2.40 12.42 -18.77
N PRO A 157 2.37 11.22 -19.35
CA PRO A 157 1.42 10.18 -18.93
C PRO A 157 1.56 9.84 -17.44
N ILE A 158 0.43 9.85 -16.71
CA ILE A 158 0.37 9.49 -15.29
C ILE A 158 -0.69 8.41 -15.06
N SER A 159 -0.50 7.56 -14.05
CA SER A 159 -1.53 6.66 -13.56
C SER A 159 -1.47 6.55 -12.04
N ILE A 160 -2.62 6.36 -11.41
CA ILE A 160 -2.74 6.20 -9.97
C ILE A 160 -3.34 4.83 -9.66
N VAL A 161 -2.68 4.06 -8.80
CA VAL A 161 -3.19 2.77 -8.29
C VAL A 161 -3.56 2.94 -6.82
N ARG A 162 -4.79 2.59 -6.46
CA ARG A 162 -5.36 2.66 -5.11
C ARG A 162 -5.57 1.25 -4.54
N PRO A 163 -4.58 0.62 -3.91
CA PRO A 163 -4.78 -0.64 -3.23
C PRO A 163 -5.59 -0.46 -1.93
N PRO A 164 -6.42 -1.45 -1.55
CA PRO A 164 -6.97 -1.57 -0.20
C PRO A 164 -5.94 -2.17 0.77
N ALA A 165 -6.35 -3.00 1.72
CA ALA A 165 -5.43 -3.71 2.60
C ALA A 165 -4.60 -4.73 1.80
N VAL A 166 -3.29 -4.50 1.74
CA VAL A 166 -2.33 -5.35 1.03
C VAL A 166 -1.72 -6.34 2.02
N PHE A 167 -1.62 -7.60 1.64
CA PHE A 167 -0.98 -8.64 2.44
C PHE A 167 -0.09 -9.54 1.57
N GLY A 168 0.82 -10.26 2.20
CA GLY A 168 1.72 -11.21 1.52
C GLY A 168 3.04 -11.39 2.24
N PRO A 169 3.98 -12.14 1.67
CA PRO A 169 5.35 -12.23 2.15
C PRO A 169 5.97 -10.85 2.37
N ARG A 170 6.82 -10.70 3.39
CA ARG A 170 7.49 -9.44 3.80
C ARG A 170 6.58 -8.39 4.46
N ASP A 171 5.26 -8.61 4.52
CA ASP A 171 4.36 -7.72 5.24
C ASP A 171 4.55 -7.85 6.76
N THR A 172 4.56 -6.72 7.47
CA THR A 172 4.69 -6.66 8.93
C THR A 172 3.44 -6.16 9.62
N GLU A 173 2.47 -5.61 8.90
CA GLU A 173 1.24 -5.04 9.49
C GLU A 173 0.20 -6.16 9.70
N ILE A 174 -0.13 -6.92 8.66
CA ILE A 174 -1.07 -8.05 8.76
C ILE A 174 -0.42 -9.26 9.47
N LEU A 175 0.92 -9.35 9.48
CA LEU A 175 1.64 -10.31 10.30
C LEU A 175 1.17 -10.32 11.76
N ILE A 176 0.81 -9.16 12.34
CA ILE A 176 0.33 -9.06 13.72
C ILE A 176 -0.93 -9.92 13.92
N TYR A 177 -1.85 -9.89 12.95
CA TYR A 177 -3.04 -10.74 12.96
C TYR A 177 -2.67 -12.23 12.96
N PHE A 178 -1.82 -12.67 12.04
CA PHE A 178 -1.39 -14.07 11.96
C PHE A 178 -0.62 -14.52 13.20
N LYS A 179 0.24 -13.68 13.76
CA LYS A 179 0.95 -13.94 15.04
C LYS A 179 -0.02 -14.14 16.21
N THR A 180 -1.02 -13.28 16.31
CA THR A 180 -2.01 -13.35 17.39
C THR A 180 -2.85 -14.61 17.22
N PHE A 181 -3.25 -14.90 15.99
CA PHE A 181 -4.02 -16.10 15.68
C PHE A 181 -3.22 -17.39 15.95
N SER A 182 -1.94 -17.43 15.56
CA SER A 182 -1.07 -18.61 15.81
C SER A 182 -0.85 -18.90 17.30
N LYS A 183 -1.03 -17.89 18.17
CA LYS A 183 -1.02 -18.00 19.63
C LYS A 183 -2.39 -18.39 20.21
N GLY A 184 -3.38 -18.68 19.37
CA GLY A 184 -4.71 -19.11 19.79
C GLY A 184 -5.71 -17.99 20.05
N LEU A 185 -5.45 -16.76 19.60
CA LEU A 185 -6.33 -15.61 19.81
C LEU A 185 -6.76 -14.97 18.49
N ASN A 186 -8.08 -14.92 18.23
CA ASN A 186 -8.70 -14.20 17.11
C ASN A 186 -9.43 -12.96 17.63
N SER A 187 -8.75 -11.82 17.63
CA SER A 187 -9.31 -10.54 18.09
C SER A 187 -10.10 -9.86 16.97
N VAL A 188 -11.40 -9.65 17.18
CA VAL A 188 -12.29 -8.94 16.26
C VAL A 188 -12.77 -7.64 16.93
N ILE A 189 -12.69 -6.54 16.22
CA ILE A 189 -13.07 -5.22 16.75
C ILE A 189 -14.56 -4.97 16.51
N GLY A 190 -15.29 -4.69 17.59
CA GLY A 190 -16.73 -4.42 17.55
C GLY A 190 -17.59 -5.69 17.42
N PHE A 191 -18.89 -5.48 17.36
CA PHE A 191 -19.89 -6.57 17.32
C PHE A 191 -20.53 -6.71 15.94
N ASP A 192 -20.47 -5.64 15.12
CA ASP A 192 -21.01 -5.63 13.77
C ASP A 192 -20.13 -6.39 12.78
N ALA A 193 -20.73 -6.84 11.68
CA ALA A 193 -20.00 -7.40 10.57
C ALA A 193 -19.23 -6.28 9.86
N LYS A 194 -17.92 -6.44 9.74
CA LYS A 194 -17.04 -5.50 9.04
C LYS A 194 -16.48 -6.15 7.80
N TYR A 195 -16.57 -5.44 6.69
CA TYR A 195 -16.12 -5.90 5.38
C TYR A 195 -14.91 -5.12 4.92
N LEU A 196 -13.96 -5.82 4.31
CA LEU A 196 -12.77 -5.22 3.73
C LEU A 196 -12.42 -5.85 2.39
N SER A 197 -12.02 -5.03 1.45
CA SER A 197 -11.32 -5.46 0.26
C SER A 197 -9.87 -5.76 0.60
N LEU A 198 -9.33 -6.80 -0.02
CA LEU A 198 -7.96 -7.25 0.15
C LEU A 198 -7.28 -7.35 -1.22
N VAL A 199 -5.96 -7.28 -1.23
CA VAL A 199 -5.16 -7.61 -2.40
C VAL A 199 -3.89 -8.35 -1.97
N TYR A 200 -3.55 -9.41 -2.69
CA TYR A 200 -2.27 -10.08 -2.52
C TYR A 200 -1.17 -9.25 -3.19
N VAL A 201 -0.03 -9.14 -2.53
CA VAL A 201 1.03 -8.19 -2.94
C VAL A 201 1.57 -8.45 -4.35
N GLU A 202 1.65 -9.73 -4.78
CA GLU A 202 2.10 -10.06 -6.13
C GLU A 202 1.06 -9.64 -7.19
N ASP A 203 -0.24 -9.83 -6.91
CA ASP A 203 -1.33 -9.37 -7.79
C ASP A 203 -1.37 -7.84 -7.85
N LEU A 204 -1.09 -7.16 -6.74
CA LEU A 204 -0.95 -5.70 -6.74
C LEU A 204 0.22 -5.24 -7.61
N ALA A 205 1.38 -5.90 -7.50
CA ALA A 205 2.53 -5.57 -8.34
C ALA A 205 2.22 -5.76 -9.84
N ASP A 206 1.51 -6.83 -10.21
CA ASP A 206 1.04 -7.03 -11.56
C ASP A 206 0.06 -5.92 -12.00
N GLY A 207 -0.89 -5.53 -11.15
CA GLY A 207 -1.83 -4.42 -11.41
C GLY A 207 -1.14 -3.06 -11.60
N ILE A 208 -0.09 -2.79 -10.82
CA ILE A 208 0.73 -1.58 -10.97
C ILE A 208 1.45 -1.57 -12.34
N ILE A 209 1.99 -2.71 -12.76
CA ILE A 209 2.67 -2.85 -14.05
C ILE A 209 1.67 -2.75 -15.20
N LEU A 210 0.48 -3.35 -15.10
CA LEU A 210 -0.57 -3.19 -16.09
C LEU A 210 -0.97 -1.72 -16.28
N ALA A 211 -1.11 -0.96 -15.20
CA ALA A 211 -1.36 0.47 -15.28
C ALA A 211 -0.20 1.26 -15.91
N ALA A 212 1.04 0.77 -15.78
CA ALA A 212 2.20 1.39 -16.42
C ALA A 212 2.27 1.11 -17.93
N GLU A 213 2.02 -0.13 -18.34
CA GLU A 213 2.21 -0.60 -19.70
C GLU A 213 1.02 -0.29 -20.64
N ASN A 214 -0.15 0.10 -20.09
CA ASN A 214 -1.36 0.33 -20.87
C ASN A 214 -1.65 1.85 -21.02
N ASN A 215 -1.71 2.34 -22.26
CA ASN A 215 -1.96 3.75 -22.56
C ASN A 215 -3.38 4.22 -22.18
N ILE A 216 -4.38 3.32 -22.09
CA ILE A 216 -5.71 3.67 -21.60
C ILE A 216 -5.70 4.16 -20.14
N ALA A 217 -4.65 3.81 -19.42
CA ALA A 217 -4.44 4.23 -18.04
C ALA A 217 -3.94 5.68 -17.87
N ASP A 218 -3.67 6.39 -18.98
CA ASP A 218 -3.14 7.75 -18.90
C ASP A 218 -4.17 8.70 -18.30
N GLY A 219 -3.76 9.40 -17.23
CA GLY A 219 -4.64 10.29 -16.48
C GLY A 219 -5.69 9.58 -15.63
N GLN A 220 -5.63 8.26 -15.47
CA GLN A 220 -6.64 7.46 -14.79
C GLN A 220 -6.23 7.01 -13.39
N LYS A 221 -7.26 6.65 -12.61
CA LYS A 221 -7.13 5.99 -11.29
C LYS A 221 -7.71 4.59 -11.38
N TYR A 222 -7.15 3.64 -10.61
CA TYR A 222 -7.63 2.27 -10.53
C TYR A 222 -7.56 1.73 -9.11
N PHE A 223 -8.65 1.10 -8.66
CA PHE A 223 -8.58 0.21 -7.52
C PHE A 223 -8.12 -1.18 -7.98
N VAL A 224 -7.16 -1.73 -7.26
CA VAL A 224 -6.61 -3.07 -7.53
C VAL A 224 -6.83 -3.94 -6.30
N CYS A 225 -7.78 -4.89 -6.38
CA CYS A 225 -8.18 -5.75 -5.27
C CYS A 225 -8.78 -7.07 -5.77
N PHE A 226 -9.08 -8.00 -4.86
CA PHE A 226 -9.92 -9.15 -5.17
C PHE A 226 -11.33 -8.71 -5.57
N ASP A 227 -12.02 -9.53 -6.35
CA ASP A 227 -13.41 -9.26 -6.80
C ASP A 227 -14.40 -9.25 -5.63
N LYS A 228 -14.09 -9.97 -4.54
CA LYS A 228 -14.95 -10.09 -3.36
C LYS A 228 -14.34 -9.33 -2.18
N ALA A 229 -15.17 -8.63 -1.43
CA ALA A 229 -14.86 -8.17 -0.10
C ALA A 229 -15.08 -9.30 0.92
N TYR A 230 -14.31 -9.32 1.99
CA TYR A 230 -14.33 -10.37 3.00
C TYR A 230 -14.64 -9.79 4.38
N ASN A 231 -15.35 -10.55 5.21
CA ASN A 231 -15.54 -10.21 6.60
C ASN A 231 -14.55 -10.96 7.52
N TRP A 232 -14.40 -10.47 8.75
CA TRP A 232 -13.44 -11.04 9.70
C TRP A 232 -13.78 -12.50 10.12
N ASP A 233 -15.02 -12.96 9.98
CA ASP A 233 -15.38 -14.32 10.28
C ASP A 233 -14.94 -15.28 9.17
N GLU A 234 -15.09 -14.87 7.90
CA GLU A 234 -14.54 -15.60 6.75
C GLU A 234 -13.02 -15.69 6.84
N ILE A 235 -12.35 -14.56 7.14
CA ILE A 235 -10.89 -14.47 7.30
C ILE A 235 -10.43 -15.38 8.46
N GLY A 236 -11.12 -15.33 9.60
CA GLY A 236 -10.81 -16.15 10.77
C GLY A 236 -10.98 -17.65 10.51
N SER A 237 -12.05 -18.03 9.83
CA SER A 237 -12.31 -19.43 9.45
C SER A 237 -11.24 -19.96 8.51
N LEU A 238 -10.87 -19.18 7.50
CA LEU A 238 -9.81 -19.53 6.57
C LEU A 238 -8.45 -19.65 7.27
N THR A 239 -8.12 -18.69 8.14
CA THR A 239 -6.86 -18.71 8.91
C THR A 239 -6.79 -19.92 9.82
N SER A 240 -7.91 -20.28 10.49
CA SER A 240 -8.01 -21.48 11.32
C SER A 240 -7.71 -22.76 10.52
N LYS A 241 -8.33 -22.88 9.34
CA LYS A 241 -8.10 -23.99 8.40
C LYS A 241 -6.63 -24.11 8.00
N LEU A 242 -6.01 -23.00 7.58
CA LEU A 242 -4.64 -23.00 7.05
C LEU A 242 -3.56 -23.18 8.12
N LEU A 243 -3.78 -22.66 9.33
CA LEU A 243 -2.87 -22.88 10.46
C LEU A 243 -3.07 -24.22 11.15
N GLY A 244 -4.19 -24.92 10.90
CA GLY A 244 -4.57 -26.13 11.62
C GLY A 244 -4.83 -25.87 13.11
N LYS A 245 -5.21 -24.64 13.48
CA LYS A 245 -5.40 -24.20 14.87
C LYS A 245 -6.77 -23.56 15.08
N LYS A 246 -7.43 -23.89 16.17
CA LYS A 246 -8.60 -23.15 16.65
C LYS A 246 -8.11 -21.97 17.50
N ALA A 247 -8.59 -20.78 17.22
CA ALA A 247 -8.30 -19.59 18.01
C ALA A 247 -9.58 -19.13 18.73
N LEU A 248 -9.42 -18.71 19.99
CA LEU A 248 -10.51 -18.14 20.77
C LEU A 248 -10.88 -16.77 20.16
N LYS A 249 -12.12 -16.66 19.68
CA LYS A 249 -12.63 -15.41 19.13
C LYS A 249 -13.03 -14.47 20.27
N ILE A 250 -12.34 -13.35 20.37
CA ILE A 250 -12.67 -12.28 21.32
C ILE A 250 -13.12 -11.05 20.56
N ARG A 251 -14.31 -10.54 20.91
CA ARG A 251 -14.82 -9.26 20.37
C ARG A 251 -14.46 -8.13 21.33
N LEU A 252 -13.74 -7.14 20.83
CA LEU A 252 -13.30 -5.96 21.60
C LEU A 252 -14.27 -4.81 21.33
N PRO A 253 -14.96 -4.27 22.36
CA PRO A 253 -15.80 -3.09 22.23
C PRO A 253 -14.99 -1.89 21.72
N HIS A 254 -15.63 -1.02 20.93
CA HIS A 254 -14.98 0.19 20.42
C HIS A 254 -14.46 1.09 21.55
N SER A 255 -15.18 1.19 22.69
CA SER A 255 -14.74 1.97 23.86
C SER A 255 -13.40 1.51 24.40
N VAL A 256 -13.20 0.20 24.54
CA VAL A 256 -11.92 -0.38 24.98
C VAL A 256 -10.80 -0.04 23.99
N LEU A 257 -11.07 -0.19 22.69
CA LEU A 257 -10.10 0.13 21.64
C LEU A 257 -9.69 1.61 21.69
N TYR A 258 -10.65 2.54 21.80
CA TYR A 258 -10.37 3.98 21.88
C TYR A 258 -9.63 4.34 23.16
N SER A 259 -9.98 3.72 24.30
CA SER A 259 -9.24 3.94 25.56
C SER A 259 -7.78 3.52 25.45
N VAL A 260 -7.52 2.34 24.86
CA VAL A 260 -6.14 1.85 24.64
C VAL A 260 -5.41 2.75 23.64
N GLY A 261 -6.08 3.16 22.56
CA GLY A 261 -5.51 4.07 21.56
C GLY A 261 -5.13 5.42 22.15
N TYR A 262 -5.99 6.01 22.96
CA TYR A 262 -5.72 7.27 23.65
C TYR A 262 -4.53 7.17 24.61
N LEU A 263 -4.49 6.13 25.43
CA LEU A 263 -3.36 5.91 26.35
C LEU A 263 -2.05 5.68 25.56
N ALA A 264 -2.07 4.87 24.51
CA ALA A 264 -0.89 4.63 23.69
C ALA A 264 -0.38 5.91 23.01
N GLU A 265 -1.29 6.78 22.55
CA GLU A 265 -0.95 8.08 21.98
C GLU A 265 -0.33 9.01 23.04
N LEU A 266 -0.92 9.07 24.22
CA LEU A 266 -0.38 9.85 25.36
C LEU A 266 1.04 9.40 25.74
N PHE A 267 1.28 8.08 25.85
CA PHE A 267 2.61 7.56 26.15
C PHE A 267 3.61 7.77 25.00
N SER A 268 3.14 7.81 23.76
CA SER A 268 4.01 8.02 22.58
C SER A 268 4.59 9.44 22.53
N THR A 269 4.00 10.42 23.24
CA THR A 269 4.58 11.78 23.34
C THR A 269 5.97 11.77 23.95
N PHE A 270 6.23 10.81 24.86
CA PHE A 270 7.53 10.62 25.51
C PHE A 270 8.47 9.69 24.72
N SER A 271 8.03 9.12 23.58
CA SER A 271 8.81 8.20 22.75
C SER A 271 9.32 8.87 21.49
N SER A 272 10.45 8.41 20.94
CA SER A 272 10.92 8.81 19.61
C SER A 272 10.10 8.18 18.48
N LYS A 273 9.30 7.13 18.74
CA LYS A 273 8.52 6.38 17.75
C LYS A 273 7.04 6.72 17.86
N PRO A 274 6.30 6.78 16.73
CA PRO A 274 4.85 6.94 16.74
C PRO A 274 4.16 5.75 17.42
N ALA A 275 3.02 5.98 18.05
CA ALA A 275 2.17 4.90 18.58
C ALA A 275 1.71 3.99 17.44
N THR A 276 1.76 2.68 17.66
CA THR A 276 1.23 1.68 16.70
C THR A 276 -0.30 1.75 16.63
N LEU A 277 -0.94 2.00 17.78
CA LEU A 277 -2.37 2.25 17.89
C LEU A 277 -2.55 3.70 18.41
N ASN A 278 -3.27 4.52 17.69
CA ASN A 278 -3.63 5.89 18.04
C ASN A 278 -5.11 6.14 17.71
N ILE A 279 -5.63 7.31 18.02
CA ILE A 279 -7.04 7.65 17.79
C ILE A 279 -7.41 7.57 16.29
N GLU A 280 -6.55 8.01 15.39
CA GLU A 280 -6.80 7.88 13.94
C GLU A 280 -6.86 6.42 13.48
N LYS A 281 -5.97 5.58 14.01
CA LYS A 281 -6.01 4.14 13.71
C LYS A 281 -7.26 3.47 14.30
N CYS A 282 -7.73 3.93 15.46
CA CYS A 282 -9.02 3.48 16.01
C CYS A 282 -10.18 3.86 15.08
N LYS A 283 -10.22 5.09 14.54
CA LYS A 283 -11.22 5.50 13.55
C LYS A 283 -11.20 4.61 12.30
N ASP A 284 -9.99 4.29 11.81
CA ASP A 284 -9.78 3.43 10.64
C ASP A 284 -10.37 2.03 10.86
N ILE A 285 -9.96 1.34 11.93
CA ILE A 285 -10.35 -0.06 12.17
C ILE A 285 -11.76 -0.23 12.72
N THR A 286 -12.44 0.84 13.15
CA THR A 286 -13.83 0.81 13.58
C THR A 286 -14.84 0.96 12.44
N GLN A 287 -14.40 1.34 11.23
CA GLN A 287 -15.29 1.45 10.07
C GLN A 287 -15.88 0.09 9.69
N LEU A 288 -17.13 0.11 9.21
CA LEU A 288 -17.84 -1.10 8.82
C LEU A 288 -17.40 -1.63 7.45
N ARG A 289 -17.02 -0.72 6.54
CA ARG A 289 -16.80 -1.07 5.13
C ARG A 289 -15.59 -0.37 4.53
N TRP A 290 -14.47 -1.06 4.54
CA TRP A 290 -13.30 -0.71 3.73
C TRP A 290 -13.34 -1.49 2.41
N VAL A 291 -14.33 -1.18 1.55
CA VAL A 291 -14.59 -1.94 0.32
C VAL A 291 -14.51 -1.07 -0.92
N CYS A 292 -13.84 -1.57 -1.95
CA CYS A 292 -13.71 -0.93 -3.25
C CYS A 292 -13.97 -1.92 -4.39
N SER A 293 -14.30 -1.39 -5.57
CA SER A 293 -14.51 -2.14 -6.80
C SER A 293 -13.27 -2.10 -7.68
N ASN A 294 -12.90 -3.25 -8.26
CA ASN A 294 -11.83 -3.36 -9.27
C ASN A 294 -12.37 -3.46 -10.71
N GLU A 295 -13.66 -3.20 -10.91
CA GLU A 295 -14.29 -3.40 -12.21
C GLU A 295 -13.63 -2.57 -13.33
N LYS A 296 -13.24 -1.33 -13.04
CA LYS A 296 -12.52 -0.49 -14.00
C LYS A 296 -11.16 -1.10 -14.37
N ALA A 297 -10.40 -1.58 -13.38
CA ALA A 297 -9.11 -2.22 -13.63
C ALA A 297 -9.28 -3.52 -14.46
N LYS A 298 -10.35 -4.28 -14.25
CA LYS A 298 -10.68 -5.47 -15.05
C LYS A 298 -10.99 -5.10 -16.48
N GLN A 299 -11.88 -4.12 -16.70
CA GLN A 299 -12.36 -3.74 -18.02
C GLN A 299 -11.30 -3.05 -18.87
N GLU A 300 -10.55 -2.13 -18.29
CA GLU A 300 -9.60 -1.29 -19.03
C GLU A 300 -8.18 -1.89 -19.07
N LEU A 301 -7.72 -2.50 -17.96
CA LEU A 301 -6.36 -3.04 -17.86
C LEU A 301 -6.28 -4.57 -18.07
N GLY A 302 -7.42 -5.26 -18.09
CA GLY A 302 -7.45 -6.73 -18.08
C GLY A 302 -6.95 -7.30 -16.72
N PHE A 303 -6.99 -6.50 -15.64
CA PHE A 303 -6.54 -6.96 -14.34
C PHE A 303 -7.37 -8.16 -13.87
N LYS A 304 -6.69 -9.20 -13.41
CA LYS A 304 -7.29 -10.37 -12.79
C LYS A 304 -6.35 -10.87 -11.71
N ALA A 305 -6.84 -11.01 -10.49
CA ALA A 305 -6.08 -11.65 -9.42
C ALA A 305 -5.73 -13.09 -9.84
N LYS A 306 -4.46 -13.46 -9.76
CA LYS A 306 -3.94 -14.79 -10.13
C LYS A 306 -4.24 -15.83 -9.08
N TYR A 307 -4.30 -15.39 -7.82
CA TYR A 307 -4.47 -16.25 -6.67
C TYR A 307 -5.82 -15.99 -6.01
N SER A 308 -6.47 -17.05 -5.53
CA SER A 308 -7.58 -16.94 -4.59
C SER A 308 -7.10 -16.44 -3.23
N LEU A 309 -8.02 -16.01 -2.37
CA LEU A 309 -7.67 -15.63 -0.98
C LEU A 309 -7.02 -16.80 -0.24
N GLU A 310 -7.50 -18.03 -0.44
CA GLU A 310 -6.96 -19.22 0.22
C GLU A 310 -5.51 -19.49 -0.21
N GLU A 311 -5.22 -19.48 -1.50
CA GLU A 311 -3.88 -19.69 -2.04
C GLU A 311 -2.90 -18.61 -1.57
N SER A 312 -3.31 -17.35 -1.61
CA SER A 312 -2.47 -16.22 -1.18
C SER A 312 -2.24 -16.19 0.33
N PHE A 313 -3.26 -16.57 1.14
CA PHE A 313 -3.07 -16.75 2.59
C PHE A 313 -2.13 -17.90 2.89
N LYS A 314 -2.29 -19.03 2.19
CA LYS A 314 -1.38 -20.17 2.33
C LYS A 314 0.06 -19.78 2.04
N LYS A 315 0.33 -19.16 0.89
CA LYS A 315 1.67 -18.65 0.52
C LYS A 315 2.24 -17.72 1.58
N THR A 316 1.41 -16.80 2.11
CA THR A 316 1.82 -15.84 3.14
C THR A 316 2.18 -16.54 4.46
N ILE A 317 1.33 -17.47 4.92
CA ILE A 317 1.56 -18.24 6.15
C ILE A 317 2.79 -19.13 6.02
N ASP A 318 2.95 -19.82 4.88
CA ASP A 318 4.10 -20.70 4.64
C ASP A 318 5.40 -19.88 4.67
N TRP A 319 5.42 -18.72 4.01
CA TRP A 319 6.56 -17.81 4.06
C TRP A 319 6.85 -17.30 5.48
N TYR A 320 5.83 -16.93 6.28
CA TYR A 320 6.04 -16.50 7.67
C TYR A 320 6.62 -17.63 8.53
N LYS A 321 6.23 -18.89 8.29
CA LYS A 321 6.80 -20.07 8.97
C LYS A 321 8.27 -20.28 8.58
N GLU A 322 8.58 -20.22 7.27
CA GLU A 322 9.95 -20.33 6.74
C GLU A 322 10.87 -19.28 7.36
N MET A 323 10.42 -18.04 7.43
CA MET A 323 11.16 -16.93 8.02
C MET A 323 11.11 -16.92 9.57
N ARG A 324 10.45 -17.90 10.18
CA ARG A 324 10.26 -18.00 11.65
C ARG A 324 9.60 -16.77 12.28
N TRP A 325 8.67 -16.18 11.54
CA TRP A 325 7.91 -15.02 12.02
C TRP A 325 6.67 -15.44 12.79
N ILE A 326 6.14 -16.64 12.55
CA ILE A 326 5.02 -17.28 13.28
C ILE A 326 5.35 -18.75 13.61
#